data_badab7f3c47a197df6a104d4c4e8c0b3
#
_entry.id   badab7f3c47a197df6a104d4c4e8c0b3
#
_cell.length_a   1.000
_cell.length_b   1.000
_cell.length_c   1.000
_cell.angle_alpha   90.00
_cell.angle_beta   90.00
_cell.angle_gamma   90.00
#
_symmetry.space_group_name_H-M   'P 1'
#
loop_
_entity.id
_entity.type
_entity.pdbx_description
1 polymer ?
#
loop_
_entity_poly.entity_id
_entity_poly.type
_entity_poly.pdbx_seq_one_letter_code
_entity_poly.pdbx_strand_id
1 'polypeptide(L)'
;MKLKQLLLSSLVLVSASAWADPTYRLFVTNEKSNTVSVIDSRTGKIETTLEIGDRPRGIGLSPDQKILYVALSEENAIGMVDVATLEFLGKLKAGEDPETFDVHPNGNLYLSNEDDAKATVLNPATGEIITEIRVGLEPEGVAVSPKGDIALVTSESTNMVHVIDTASHKVVANILVAARPRGLAFNSDGSFAYVSSEIGNELAIIDTTTHTIIKKVVLDIPKSKPMAIKISPDDKTLYLTTGRAAKAAIINAETLELIATVDVGKRVWGAELSRDGATLYTADGVSNTVSVVDTATQKKVMTIDVGKGPWGLALDD
;
A
#
# COMPACT_ATOMS: atom_id res chain seq x y z
N MET A 1 -68.45 6.24 15.23
CA MET A 1 -67.19 6.99 15.12
C MET A 1 -66.04 6.01 14.87
N LYS A 2 -65.54 5.93 13.62
CA LYS A 2 -64.40 5.04 13.29
C LYS A 2 -63.14 5.90 13.23
N LEU A 3 -62.20 5.66 14.13
CA LEU A 3 -60.87 6.28 14.16
C LEU A 3 -60.02 5.68 13.03
N LYS A 4 -59.58 6.50 12.05
CA LYS A 4 -58.58 6.11 11.07
C LYS A 4 -57.19 6.35 11.68
N GLN A 5 -56.45 5.28 11.90
CA GLN A 5 -55.01 5.37 12.21
C GLN A 5 -54.26 5.70 10.91
N LEU A 6 -53.59 6.85 10.90
CA LEU A 6 -52.57 7.18 9.88
C LEU A 6 -51.24 6.48 10.28
N LEU A 7 -50.82 5.54 9.49
CA LEU A 7 -49.45 4.98 9.53
C LEU A 7 -48.54 5.98 8.79
N LEU A 8 -47.69 6.70 9.52
CA LEU A 8 -46.56 7.42 8.97
C LEU A 8 -45.41 6.38 8.73
N SER A 9 -45.18 6.03 7.48
CA SER A 9 -43.97 5.31 7.09
C SER A 9 -42.80 6.29 6.99
N SER A 10 -41.89 6.24 7.95
CA SER A 10 -40.61 6.95 7.87
C SER A 10 -39.73 6.29 6.81
N LEU A 11 -39.52 6.98 5.69
CA LEU A 11 -38.55 6.61 4.69
C LEU A 11 -37.15 6.90 5.25
N VAL A 12 -36.42 5.89 5.64
CA VAL A 12 -35.00 6.01 5.97
C VAL A 12 -34.24 6.13 4.65
N LEU A 13 -33.85 7.34 4.29
CA LEU A 13 -32.89 7.58 3.22
C LEU A 13 -31.51 7.07 3.69
N VAL A 14 -31.17 5.86 3.27
CA VAL A 14 -29.76 5.40 3.33
C VAL A 14 -29.05 6.20 2.25
N SER A 15 -28.28 7.21 2.65
CA SER A 15 -27.34 7.86 1.74
C SER A 15 -26.25 6.85 1.39
N ALA A 16 -26.34 6.22 0.23
CA ALA A 16 -25.20 5.56 -0.37
C ALA A 16 -24.12 6.64 -0.56
N SER A 17 -22.97 6.48 0.07
CA SER A 17 -21.79 7.27 -0.25
C SER A 17 -21.46 6.99 -1.72
N ALA A 18 -21.80 7.92 -2.59
CA ALA A 18 -21.41 7.82 -3.99
C ALA A 18 -19.88 7.94 -4.04
N TRP A 19 -19.22 6.92 -4.58
CA TRP A 19 -17.81 6.97 -4.94
C TRP A 19 -17.64 8.17 -5.90
N ALA A 20 -16.53 8.88 -5.78
CA ALA A 20 -16.18 9.89 -6.77
C ALA A 20 -15.95 9.20 -8.13
N ASP A 21 -16.28 9.88 -9.22
CA ASP A 21 -15.87 9.39 -10.54
C ASP A 21 -14.34 9.37 -10.58
N PRO A 22 -13.71 8.29 -11.07
CA PRO A 22 -12.26 8.17 -11.05
C PRO A 22 -11.60 9.26 -11.91
N THR A 23 -10.54 9.84 -11.40
CA THR A 23 -9.75 10.85 -12.13
C THR A 23 -8.78 10.23 -13.11
N TYR A 24 -8.52 8.92 -12.99
CA TYR A 24 -7.47 8.17 -13.69
C TYR A 24 -6.06 8.72 -13.43
N ARG A 25 -5.84 9.25 -12.24
CA ARG A 25 -4.55 9.77 -11.82
C ARG A 25 -3.72 8.72 -11.09
N LEU A 26 -2.51 8.54 -11.57
CA LEU A 26 -1.46 7.83 -10.86
C LEU A 26 -0.60 8.86 -10.11
N PHE A 27 -0.53 8.74 -8.80
CA PHE A 27 0.29 9.56 -7.92
C PHE A 27 1.57 8.80 -7.57
N VAL A 28 2.71 9.46 -7.63
CA VAL A 28 4.03 8.85 -7.38
C VAL A 28 4.82 9.74 -6.45
N THR A 29 5.16 9.24 -5.26
CA THR A 29 6.07 9.93 -4.35
C THR A 29 7.50 9.87 -4.87
N ASN A 30 8.20 11.00 -4.86
CA ASN A 30 9.59 11.14 -5.27
C ASN A 30 10.42 11.54 -4.06
N GLU A 31 10.92 10.55 -3.31
CA GLU A 31 11.57 10.70 -2.01
C GLU A 31 12.69 11.73 -2.00
N LYS A 32 13.53 11.73 -3.05
CA LYS A 32 14.74 12.57 -3.11
C LYS A 32 14.54 13.95 -3.72
N SER A 33 13.41 14.20 -4.34
CA SER A 33 13.06 15.53 -4.86
C SER A 33 11.94 16.20 -4.07
N ASN A 34 11.45 15.57 -2.99
CA ASN A 34 10.42 16.10 -2.10
C ASN A 34 9.12 16.47 -2.86
N THR A 35 8.73 15.65 -3.82
CA THR A 35 7.58 15.92 -4.70
C THR A 35 6.68 14.71 -4.86
N VAL A 36 5.46 14.95 -5.32
CA VAL A 36 4.55 13.93 -5.84
C VAL A 36 4.26 14.23 -7.30
N SER A 37 4.61 13.31 -8.20
CA SER A 37 4.23 13.39 -9.60
C SER A 37 2.78 12.94 -9.78
N VAL A 38 1.98 13.72 -10.52
CA VAL A 38 0.59 13.39 -10.90
C VAL A 38 0.56 13.08 -12.38
N ILE A 39 0.12 11.86 -12.71
CA ILE A 39 0.22 11.30 -14.07
C ILE A 39 -1.19 10.88 -14.51
N ASP A 40 -1.61 11.26 -15.71
CA ASP A 40 -2.77 10.61 -16.36
C ASP A 40 -2.38 9.16 -16.69
N SER A 41 -2.97 8.20 -15.99
CA SER A 41 -2.63 6.77 -16.10
C SER A 41 -2.93 6.18 -17.48
N ARG A 42 -3.89 6.74 -18.23
CA ARG A 42 -4.31 6.30 -19.57
C ARG A 42 -3.33 6.71 -20.65
N THR A 43 -2.64 7.85 -20.44
CA THR A 43 -1.74 8.43 -21.46
C THR A 43 -0.27 8.40 -21.05
N GLY A 44 0.03 8.20 -19.76
CA GLY A 44 1.37 8.30 -19.19
C GLY A 44 1.93 9.73 -19.13
N LYS A 45 1.10 10.75 -19.32
CA LYS A 45 1.54 12.15 -19.28
C LYS A 45 1.52 12.70 -17.87
N ILE A 46 2.59 13.40 -17.50
CA ILE A 46 2.61 14.20 -16.25
C ILE A 46 1.60 15.34 -16.40
N GLU A 47 0.62 15.40 -15.50
CA GLU A 47 -0.31 16.53 -15.40
C GLU A 47 0.33 17.68 -14.62
N THR A 48 0.93 17.35 -13.49
CA THR A 48 1.60 18.31 -12.61
C THR A 48 2.55 17.60 -11.64
N THR A 49 3.30 18.39 -10.87
CA THR A 49 4.12 17.93 -9.75
C THR A 49 3.78 18.76 -8.53
N LEU A 50 3.51 18.10 -7.39
CA LEU A 50 3.12 18.74 -6.14
C LEU A 50 4.31 18.76 -5.19
N GLU A 51 4.51 19.90 -4.53
CA GLU A 51 5.43 20.08 -3.41
C GLU A 51 4.60 20.07 -2.12
N ILE A 52 4.62 18.96 -1.37
CA ILE A 52 3.74 18.77 -0.21
C ILE A 52 4.50 18.57 1.10
N GLY A 53 5.80 18.33 1.04
CA GLY A 53 6.67 18.15 2.21
C GLY A 53 7.89 17.30 1.92
N ASP A 54 8.70 17.08 2.95
CA ASP A 54 10.01 16.45 2.84
C ASP A 54 9.93 14.92 2.97
N ARG A 55 10.75 14.23 2.16
CA ARG A 55 10.91 12.79 2.10
C ARG A 55 9.55 12.06 1.99
N PRO A 56 8.74 12.32 0.93
CA PRO A 56 7.48 11.62 0.72
C PRO A 56 7.73 10.15 0.35
N ARG A 57 7.11 9.21 1.09
CA ARG A 57 7.27 7.77 0.93
C ARG A 57 5.93 7.06 0.74
N GLY A 58 5.36 6.49 1.79
CA GLY A 58 4.06 5.82 1.75
C GLY A 58 2.98 6.74 1.20
N ILE A 59 2.10 6.20 0.35
CA ILE A 59 1.05 6.94 -0.32
C ILE A 59 -0.19 6.04 -0.49
N GLY A 60 -1.37 6.61 -0.32
CA GLY A 60 -2.63 5.88 -0.44
C GLY A 60 -3.83 6.80 -0.50
N LEU A 61 -4.96 6.27 -0.94
CA LEU A 61 -6.21 7.00 -1.10
C LEU A 61 -7.17 6.72 0.07
N SER A 62 -8.01 7.70 0.42
CA SER A 62 -9.14 7.48 1.32
C SER A 62 -10.11 6.44 0.74
N PRO A 63 -10.95 5.78 1.57
CA PRO A 63 -11.90 4.78 1.07
C PRO A 63 -12.88 5.30 0.03
N ASP A 64 -13.20 6.59 0.04
CA ASP A 64 -14.05 7.25 -0.96
C ASP A 64 -13.26 7.86 -2.12
N GLN A 65 -11.92 7.66 -2.14
CA GLN A 65 -10.96 8.12 -3.15
C GLN A 65 -10.88 9.65 -3.35
N LYS A 66 -11.33 10.43 -2.37
CA LYS A 66 -11.31 11.90 -2.47
C LYS A 66 -10.04 12.54 -1.91
N ILE A 67 -9.39 11.87 -0.98
CA ILE A 67 -8.18 12.37 -0.32
C ILE A 67 -7.01 11.43 -0.60
N LEU A 68 -5.92 12.01 -1.06
CA LEU A 68 -4.63 11.36 -1.13
C LEU A 68 -3.88 11.64 0.16
N TYR A 69 -3.41 10.58 0.82
CA TYR A 69 -2.53 10.64 1.98
C TYR A 69 -1.09 10.35 1.55
N VAL A 70 -0.13 11.06 2.13
CA VAL A 70 1.30 10.87 1.86
C VAL A 70 2.08 10.92 3.15
N ALA A 71 2.86 9.88 3.46
CA ALA A 71 3.79 9.88 4.57
C ALA A 71 4.98 10.80 4.25
N LEU A 72 5.23 11.76 5.13
CA LEU A 72 6.30 12.74 5.07
C LEU A 72 7.28 12.44 6.20
N SER A 73 8.23 11.54 5.93
CA SER A 73 9.07 10.91 6.95
C SER A 73 9.91 11.92 7.75
N GLU A 74 10.56 12.87 7.08
CA GLU A 74 11.38 13.90 7.72
C GLU A 74 10.55 14.94 8.51
N GLU A 75 9.23 14.96 8.30
CA GLU A 75 8.32 15.90 8.96
C GLU A 75 7.45 15.27 10.04
N ASN A 76 7.56 13.96 10.25
CA ASN A 76 6.74 13.22 11.21
C ASN A 76 5.23 13.43 10.98
N ALA A 77 4.81 13.42 9.72
CA ALA A 77 3.47 13.84 9.32
C ALA A 77 2.88 13.01 8.17
N ILE A 78 1.56 13.07 8.06
CA ILE A 78 0.81 12.71 6.86
C ILE A 78 0.35 13.98 6.16
N GLY A 79 0.80 14.18 4.92
CA GLY A 79 0.26 15.21 4.02
C GLY A 79 -1.06 14.76 3.41
N MET A 80 -1.97 15.70 3.20
CA MET A 80 -3.28 15.46 2.60
C MET A 80 -3.46 16.31 1.34
N VAL A 81 -3.96 15.70 0.27
CA VAL A 81 -4.27 16.38 -1.00
C VAL A 81 -5.67 15.98 -1.46
N ASP A 82 -6.45 16.94 -1.91
CA ASP A 82 -7.71 16.66 -2.60
C ASP A 82 -7.44 16.05 -3.97
N VAL A 83 -7.98 14.87 -4.23
CA VAL A 83 -7.69 14.09 -5.46
C VAL A 83 -8.22 14.78 -6.72
N ALA A 84 -9.37 15.45 -6.63
CA ALA A 84 -10.01 16.09 -7.77
C ALA A 84 -9.34 17.42 -8.14
N THR A 85 -9.10 18.27 -7.14
CA THR A 85 -8.58 19.64 -7.33
C THR A 85 -7.06 19.73 -7.27
N LEU A 86 -6.39 18.72 -6.67
CA LEU A 86 -4.95 18.69 -6.35
C LEU A 86 -4.53 19.77 -5.34
N GLU A 87 -5.50 20.29 -4.58
CA GLU A 87 -5.24 21.24 -3.50
C GLU A 87 -4.60 20.54 -2.30
N PHE A 88 -3.52 21.13 -1.78
CA PHE A 88 -2.91 20.67 -0.53
C PHE A 88 -3.76 21.10 0.66
N LEU A 89 -4.30 20.14 1.41
CA LEU A 89 -5.23 20.36 2.52
C LEU A 89 -4.54 20.55 3.87
N GLY A 90 -3.24 20.29 3.95
CA GLY A 90 -2.46 20.40 5.18
C GLY A 90 -1.82 19.10 5.62
N LYS A 91 -1.32 19.08 6.86
CA LYS A 91 -0.55 17.96 7.45
C LYS A 91 -1.16 17.54 8.78
N LEU A 92 -1.11 16.23 9.05
CA LEU A 92 -1.48 15.63 10.33
C LEU A 92 -0.23 15.07 11.01
N LYS A 93 -0.12 15.18 12.33
CA LYS A 93 0.95 14.51 13.09
C LYS A 93 0.78 12.99 13.00
N ALA A 94 1.88 12.27 12.78
CA ALA A 94 1.85 10.83 12.46
C ALA A 94 2.84 9.97 13.26
N GLY A 95 3.41 10.47 14.36
CA GLY A 95 4.53 9.82 15.05
C GLY A 95 5.86 10.08 14.34
N GLU A 96 6.96 9.55 14.86
CA GLU A 96 8.30 9.78 14.30
C GLU A 96 8.54 8.88 13.08
N ASP A 97 9.14 9.44 12.04
CA ASP A 97 9.55 8.79 10.79
C ASP A 97 8.48 7.81 10.23
N PRO A 98 7.30 8.32 9.78
CA PRO A 98 6.29 7.48 9.15
C PRO A 98 6.78 6.99 7.78
N GLU A 99 6.94 5.66 7.63
CA GLU A 99 7.45 5.04 6.41
C GLU A 99 6.33 4.67 5.44
N THR A 100 5.45 3.77 5.87
CA THR A 100 4.28 3.36 5.10
C THR A 100 3.03 3.39 5.96
N PHE A 101 1.90 3.27 5.30
CA PHE A 101 0.61 3.08 5.95
C PHE A 101 -0.35 2.32 5.03
N ASP A 102 -1.41 1.82 5.64
CA ASP A 102 -2.58 1.37 4.90
C ASP A 102 -3.85 1.96 5.51
N VAL A 103 -4.89 2.05 4.69
CA VAL A 103 -6.15 2.71 5.04
C VAL A 103 -7.18 1.65 5.42
N HIS A 104 -7.53 1.66 6.69
CA HIS A 104 -8.59 0.79 7.21
C HIS A 104 -9.97 1.14 6.57
N PRO A 105 -10.88 0.17 6.33
CA PRO A 105 -12.21 0.44 5.79
C PRO A 105 -13.05 1.50 6.52
N ASN A 106 -12.77 1.77 7.81
CA ASN A 106 -13.41 2.86 8.55
C ASN A 106 -12.78 4.24 8.34
N GLY A 107 -11.73 4.33 7.53
CA GLY A 107 -11.00 5.55 7.20
C GLY A 107 -9.79 5.86 8.08
N ASN A 108 -9.53 5.12 9.16
CA ASN A 108 -8.33 5.29 9.96
C ASN A 108 -7.09 4.82 9.20
N LEU A 109 -5.95 5.44 9.48
CA LEU A 109 -4.65 5.05 8.94
C LEU A 109 -3.90 4.22 9.98
N TYR A 110 -3.34 3.10 9.54
CA TYR A 110 -2.37 2.32 10.31
C TYR A 110 -1.01 2.58 9.71
N LEU A 111 -0.09 3.17 10.47
CA LEU A 111 1.22 3.62 10.00
C LEU A 111 2.34 2.82 10.68
N SER A 112 3.45 2.64 9.97
CA SER A 112 4.73 2.23 10.55
C SER A 112 5.56 3.47 10.89
N ASN A 113 6.17 3.49 12.09
CA ASN A 113 7.06 4.55 12.55
C ASN A 113 8.43 3.92 12.83
N GLU A 114 9.39 4.11 11.90
CA GLU A 114 10.64 3.35 11.85
C GLU A 114 11.49 3.58 13.09
N ASP A 115 11.72 4.84 13.46
CA ASP A 115 12.60 5.23 14.56
C ASP A 115 12.06 4.89 15.95
N ASP A 116 10.73 4.83 16.11
CA ASP A 116 10.06 4.61 17.40
C ASP A 116 9.71 3.15 17.70
N ALA A 117 9.90 2.22 16.72
CA ALA A 117 9.47 0.82 16.81
C ALA A 117 7.99 0.70 17.15
N LYS A 118 7.14 1.50 16.51
CA LYS A 118 5.69 1.56 16.72
C LYS A 118 4.90 1.43 15.44
N ALA A 119 3.65 1.03 15.59
CA ALA A 119 2.59 1.29 14.63
C ALA A 119 1.63 2.31 15.22
N THR A 120 1.35 3.39 14.49
CA THR A 120 0.42 4.45 14.91
C THR A 120 -0.92 4.27 14.23
N VAL A 121 -2.01 4.42 14.99
CA VAL A 121 -3.37 4.48 14.45
C VAL A 121 -3.84 5.93 14.49
N LEU A 122 -4.07 6.51 13.32
CA LEU A 122 -4.44 7.91 13.14
C LEU A 122 -5.85 8.01 12.54
N ASN A 123 -6.69 8.86 13.12
CA ASN A 123 -7.96 9.26 12.52
C ASN A 123 -7.73 10.53 11.66
N PRO A 124 -7.71 10.44 10.32
CA PRO A 124 -7.41 11.59 9.49
C PRO A 124 -8.54 12.63 9.45
N ALA A 125 -9.77 12.26 9.80
CA ALA A 125 -10.89 13.21 9.83
C ALA A 125 -10.82 14.18 11.02
N THR A 126 -10.22 13.74 12.14
CA THR A 126 -10.05 14.55 13.35
C THR A 126 -8.61 14.99 13.60
N GLY A 127 -7.63 14.35 12.96
CA GLY A 127 -6.21 14.52 13.22
C GLY A 127 -5.74 13.88 14.53
N GLU A 128 -6.57 13.06 15.17
CA GLU A 128 -6.27 12.40 16.44
C GLU A 128 -5.43 11.14 16.24
N ILE A 129 -4.33 11.01 16.96
CA ILE A 129 -3.65 9.73 17.17
C ILE A 129 -4.47 8.93 18.18
N ILE A 130 -5.16 7.90 17.68
CA ILE A 130 -6.01 7.04 18.51
C ILE A 130 -5.16 6.22 19.48
N THR A 131 -4.07 5.65 18.99
CA THR A 131 -3.14 4.87 19.78
C THR A 131 -1.81 4.67 19.07
N GLU A 132 -0.79 4.35 19.85
CA GLU A 132 0.53 3.89 19.39
C GLU A 132 0.76 2.47 19.91
N ILE A 133 1.11 1.54 19.04
CA ILE A 133 1.23 0.11 19.33
C ILE A 133 2.71 -0.27 19.18
N ARG A 134 3.32 -0.82 20.23
CA ARG A 134 4.71 -1.31 20.15
C ARG A 134 4.78 -2.53 19.25
N VAL A 135 5.72 -2.49 18.29
CA VAL A 135 6.06 -3.58 17.37
C VAL A 135 7.56 -3.88 17.44
N GLY A 136 8.13 -4.56 16.46
CA GLY A 136 9.57 -4.79 16.37
C GLY A 136 10.34 -3.56 15.88
N LEU A 137 11.66 -3.68 15.85
CA LEU A 137 12.56 -2.60 15.39
C LEU A 137 12.47 -2.42 13.88
N GLU A 138 12.57 -1.17 13.44
CA GLU A 138 12.46 -0.74 12.03
C GLU A 138 11.17 -1.28 11.39
N PRO A 139 9.97 -0.86 11.88
CA PRO A 139 8.73 -1.22 11.22
C PRO A 139 8.62 -0.51 9.85
N GLU A 140 8.26 -1.28 8.82
CA GLU A 140 8.25 -0.78 7.44
C GLU A 140 6.88 -1.00 6.78
N GLY A 141 6.59 -2.21 6.29
CA GLY A 141 5.37 -2.51 5.57
C GLY A 141 4.15 -2.59 6.48
N VAL A 142 3.05 -2.02 6.03
CA VAL A 142 1.74 -2.11 6.68
C VAL A 142 0.71 -2.60 5.68
N ALA A 143 -0.17 -3.50 6.11
CA ALA A 143 -1.38 -3.87 5.35
C ALA A 143 -2.54 -4.12 6.31
N VAL A 144 -3.72 -3.62 5.96
CA VAL A 144 -4.98 -3.86 6.67
C VAL A 144 -5.79 -4.89 5.89
N SER A 145 -6.37 -5.87 6.60
CA SER A 145 -7.22 -6.87 5.94
C SER A 145 -8.42 -6.21 5.26
N PRO A 146 -8.93 -6.78 4.15
CA PRO A 146 -10.10 -6.23 3.46
C PRO A 146 -11.35 -6.10 4.36
N LYS A 147 -11.45 -6.94 5.41
CA LYS A 147 -12.52 -6.87 6.42
C LYS A 147 -12.27 -5.82 7.50
N GLY A 148 -11.03 -5.33 7.61
CA GLY A 148 -10.63 -4.40 8.65
C GLY A 148 -10.48 -5.03 10.04
N ASP A 149 -10.48 -6.35 10.17
CA ASP A 149 -10.39 -7.04 11.47
C ASP A 149 -8.97 -7.15 12.01
N ILE A 150 -7.97 -7.23 11.12
CA ILE A 150 -6.56 -7.24 11.47
C ILE A 150 -5.73 -6.28 10.62
N ALA A 151 -4.64 -5.80 11.17
CA ALA A 151 -3.57 -5.13 10.45
C ALA A 151 -2.26 -5.90 10.65
N LEU A 152 -1.44 -5.97 9.62
CA LEU A 152 -0.11 -6.56 9.64
C LEU A 152 0.94 -5.46 9.54
N VAL A 153 2.00 -5.58 10.33
CA VAL A 153 3.16 -4.68 10.29
C VAL A 153 4.43 -5.51 10.23
N THR A 154 5.27 -5.26 9.24
CA THR A 154 6.61 -5.88 9.18
C THR A 154 7.59 -5.10 10.02
N SER A 155 8.56 -5.78 10.62
CA SER A 155 9.70 -5.16 11.30
C SER A 155 11.00 -5.74 10.80
N GLU A 156 11.79 -4.90 10.11
CA GLU A 156 12.96 -5.31 9.35
C GLU A 156 14.05 -5.93 10.21
N SER A 157 14.45 -5.24 11.27
CA SER A 157 15.56 -5.67 12.12
C SER A 157 15.21 -6.83 13.04
N THR A 158 13.93 -7.04 13.36
CA THR A 158 13.49 -8.18 14.16
C THR A 158 13.00 -9.36 13.34
N ASN A 159 12.90 -9.22 12.01
CA ASN A 159 12.45 -10.27 11.09
C ASN A 159 11.05 -10.81 11.42
N MET A 160 10.14 -9.93 11.76
CA MET A 160 8.80 -10.30 12.22
C MET A 160 7.70 -9.65 11.40
N VAL A 161 6.55 -10.31 11.37
CA VAL A 161 5.26 -9.74 11.04
C VAL A 161 4.44 -9.72 12.32
N HIS A 162 4.00 -8.54 12.73
CA HIS A 162 3.12 -8.34 13.88
C HIS A 162 1.68 -8.34 13.40
N VAL A 163 0.83 -9.15 14.02
CA VAL A 163 -0.62 -9.19 13.77
C VAL A 163 -1.30 -8.33 14.81
N ILE A 164 -1.96 -7.29 14.39
CA ILE A 164 -2.69 -6.35 15.25
C ILE A 164 -4.19 -6.59 15.07
N ASP A 165 -4.90 -6.89 16.15
CA ASP A 165 -6.36 -6.87 16.20
C ASP A 165 -6.83 -5.42 16.20
N THR A 166 -7.61 -5.02 15.21
CA THR A 166 -7.99 -3.62 15.01
C THR A 166 -9.07 -3.14 15.95
N ALA A 167 -9.84 -4.05 16.55
CA ALA A 167 -10.87 -3.68 17.53
C ALA A 167 -10.26 -3.33 18.88
N SER A 168 -9.22 -4.06 19.32
CA SER A 168 -8.53 -3.83 20.58
C SER A 168 -7.24 -3.03 20.45
N HIS A 169 -6.74 -2.82 19.23
CA HIS A 169 -5.44 -2.21 18.93
C HIS A 169 -4.27 -2.91 19.65
N LYS A 170 -4.29 -4.24 19.72
CA LYS A 170 -3.24 -5.03 20.38
C LYS A 170 -2.58 -5.98 19.39
N VAL A 171 -1.27 -6.17 19.57
CA VAL A 171 -0.57 -7.27 18.90
C VAL A 171 -1.06 -8.59 19.47
N VAL A 172 -1.67 -9.43 18.63
CA VAL A 172 -2.22 -10.74 18.99
C VAL A 172 -1.31 -11.89 18.60
N ALA A 173 -0.41 -11.67 17.63
CA ALA A 173 0.59 -12.64 17.23
C ALA A 173 1.85 -11.94 16.66
N ASN A 174 2.99 -12.65 16.80
CA ASN A 174 4.27 -12.28 16.20
C ASN A 174 4.76 -13.47 15.37
N ILE A 175 4.92 -13.28 14.08
CA ILE A 175 5.27 -14.32 13.12
C ILE A 175 6.71 -14.11 12.66
N LEU A 176 7.61 -15.05 12.98
CA LEU A 176 8.98 -15.00 12.51
C LEU A 176 9.03 -15.33 11.02
N VAL A 177 9.60 -14.44 10.22
CA VAL A 177 9.76 -14.57 8.77
C VAL A 177 11.25 -14.51 8.39
N ALA A 178 11.56 -14.58 7.10
CA ALA A 178 12.94 -14.42 6.65
C ALA A 178 13.45 -12.99 6.84
N ALA A 179 14.77 -12.82 6.70
CA ALA A 179 15.45 -11.57 7.05
C ALA A 179 14.97 -10.36 6.22
N ARG A 180 14.68 -9.28 6.93
CA ARG A 180 14.25 -7.97 6.44
C ARG A 180 12.93 -8.04 5.67
N PRO A 181 11.81 -8.35 6.35
CA PRO A 181 10.49 -8.33 5.73
C PRO A 181 10.08 -6.88 5.40
N ARG A 182 9.47 -6.69 4.20
CA ARG A 182 9.04 -5.38 3.70
C ARG A 182 7.61 -5.38 3.21
N GLY A 183 7.35 -5.98 2.05
CA GLY A 183 6.05 -5.93 1.39
C GLY A 183 5.04 -6.87 2.03
N LEU A 184 3.81 -6.41 2.08
CA LEU A 184 2.63 -7.13 2.55
C LEU A 184 1.50 -6.98 1.53
N ALA A 185 0.72 -8.03 1.34
CA ALA A 185 -0.56 -7.98 0.62
C ALA A 185 -1.51 -9.04 1.18
N PHE A 186 -2.79 -8.71 1.29
CA PHE A 186 -3.85 -9.69 1.56
C PHE A 186 -4.48 -10.17 0.25
N ASN A 187 -4.99 -11.40 0.23
CA ASN A 187 -5.94 -11.80 -0.79
C ASN A 187 -7.31 -11.14 -0.54
N SER A 188 -8.22 -11.25 -1.51
CA SER A 188 -9.48 -10.49 -1.54
C SER A 188 -10.41 -10.74 -0.35
N ASP A 189 -10.41 -11.95 0.22
CA ASP A 189 -11.24 -12.30 1.38
C ASP A 189 -10.52 -12.16 2.72
N GLY A 190 -9.22 -11.81 2.71
CA GLY A 190 -8.39 -11.63 3.90
C GLY A 190 -7.97 -12.93 4.59
N SER A 191 -8.20 -14.10 3.98
CA SER A 191 -7.84 -15.40 4.59
C SER A 191 -6.33 -15.69 4.54
N PHE A 192 -5.62 -15.08 3.58
CA PHE A 192 -4.18 -15.20 3.43
C PHE A 192 -3.51 -13.83 3.31
N ALA A 193 -2.29 -13.75 3.81
CA ALA A 193 -1.39 -12.63 3.59
C ALA A 193 -0.06 -13.11 3.01
N TYR A 194 0.51 -12.31 2.13
CA TYR A 194 1.79 -12.55 1.48
C TYR A 194 2.82 -11.58 2.02
N VAL A 195 4.03 -12.08 2.29
CA VAL A 195 5.13 -11.31 2.86
C VAL A 195 6.38 -11.50 2.05
N SER A 196 7.00 -10.41 1.61
CA SER A 196 8.32 -10.41 0.99
C SER A 196 9.41 -10.11 2.02
N SER A 197 10.54 -10.81 1.93
CA SER A 197 11.72 -10.59 2.78
C SER A 197 12.93 -10.23 1.93
N GLU A 198 13.38 -8.97 2.00
CA GLU A 198 14.40 -8.41 1.11
C GLU A 198 15.74 -9.18 1.21
N ILE A 199 16.29 -9.29 2.42
CA ILE A 199 17.59 -9.94 2.63
C ILE A 199 17.43 -11.46 2.60
N GLY A 200 16.34 -11.97 3.15
CA GLY A 200 16.01 -13.40 3.10
C GLY A 200 15.76 -13.91 1.68
N ASN A 201 15.44 -13.00 0.74
CA ASN A 201 15.11 -13.35 -0.64
C ASN A 201 13.95 -14.36 -0.72
N GLU A 202 12.99 -14.24 0.20
CA GLU A 202 11.90 -15.19 0.42
C GLU A 202 10.54 -14.50 0.24
N LEU A 203 9.59 -15.25 -0.27
CA LEU A 203 8.17 -14.94 -0.26
C LEU A 203 7.46 -15.99 0.60
N ALA A 204 6.60 -15.56 1.52
CA ALA A 204 5.83 -16.44 2.40
C ALA A 204 4.33 -16.16 2.32
N ILE A 205 3.52 -17.22 2.54
CA ILE A 205 2.06 -17.14 2.74
C ILE A 205 1.77 -17.36 4.22
N ILE A 206 1.02 -16.44 4.81
CA ILE A 206 0.50 -16.53 6.17
C ILE A 206 -0.99 -16.84 6.10
N ASP A 207 -1.43 -17.87 6.81
CA ASP A 207 -2.84 -18.08 7.14
C ASP A 207 -3.22 -17.09 8.25
N THR A 208 -4.17 -16.21 7.97
CA THR A 208 -4.53 -15.10 8.86
C THR A 208 -5.46 -15.54 10.00
N THR A 209 -6.05 -16.74 9.92
CA THR A 209 -6.87 -17.30 10.97
C THR A 209 -6.01 -17.97 12.05
N THR A 210 -4.97 -18.69 11.62
CA THR A 210 -4.06 -19.41 12.53
C THR A 210 -2.82 -18.60 12.88
N HIS A 211 -2.57 -17.50 12.17
CA HIS A 211 -1.36 -16.66 12.27
C HIS A 211 -0.07 -17.47 12.07
N THR A 212 -0.08 -18.37 11.10
CA THR A 212 1.08 -19.25 10.82
C THR A 212 1.49 -19.19 9.34
N ILE A 213 2.78 -19.38 9.09
CA ILE A 213 3.28 -19.55 7.73
C ILE A 213 2.86 -20.93 7.24
N ILE A 214 2.10 -20.99 6.15
CA ILE A 214 1.67 -22.25 5.52
C ILE A 214 2.53 -22.62 4.32
N LYS A 215 3.20 -21.65 3.71
CA LYS A 215 4.08 -21.85 2.56
C LYS A 215 5.14 -20.77 2.47
N LYS A 216 6.32 -21.12 1.95
CA LYS A 216 7.38 -20.16 1.64
C LYS A 216 8.28 -20.67 0.52
N VAL A 217 8.87 -19.74 -0.20
CA VAL A 217 9.82 -20.03 -1.29
C VAL A 217 10.95 -19.01 -1.31
N VAL A 218 12.17 -19.48 -1.53
CA VAL A 218 13.30 -18.61 -1.88
C VAL A 218 13.22 -18.33 -3.37
N LEU A 219 13.26 -17.05 -3.74
CA LEU A 219 13.09 -16.64 -5.14
C LEU A 219 14.35 -16.97 -5.96
N ASP A 220 14.17 -17.73 -7.03
CA ASP A 220 15.24 -18.03 -7.99
C ASP A 220 15.39 -16.89 -9.02
N ILE A 221 15.65 -15.69 -8.51
CA ILE A 221 15.94 -14.50 -9.31
C ILE A 221 17.22 -13.89 -8.76
N PRO A 222 18.33 -13.93 -9.52
CA PRO A 222 19.62 -13.42 -9.06
C PRO A 222 19.52 -11.96 -8.61
N LYS A 223 19.96 -11.67 -7.38
CA LYS A 223 19.94 -10.33 -6.77
C LYS A 223 18.51 -9.74 -6.62
N SER A 224 17.46 -10.55 -6.47
CA SER A 224 16.09 -10.06 -6.48
C SER A 224 15.82 -8.99 -5.42
N LYS A 225 16.11 -9.25 -4.15
CA LYS A 225 15.79 -8.33 -3.07
C LYS A 225 14.31 -7.89 -3.13
N PRO A 226 13.37 -8.83 -2.86
CA PRO A 226 11.95 -8.57 -3.02
C PRO A 226 11.46 -7.45 -2.10
N MET A 227 10.56 -6.61 -2.64
CA MET A 227 10.05 -5.41 -1.99
C MET A 227 8.51 -5.43 -1.95
N ALA A 228 7.84 -4.58 -2.72
CA ALA A 228 6.39 -4.49 -2.76
C ALA A 228 5.74 -5.73 -3.40
N ILE A 229 4.56 -6.08 -2.87
CA ILE A 229 3.69 -7.14 -3.41
C ILE A 229 2.34 -6.53 -3.75
N LYS A 230 1.80 -6.92 -4.90
CA LYS A 230 0.39 -6.72 -5.27
C LYS A 230 -0.19 -8.05 -5.70
N ILE A 231 -1.50 -8.24 -5.49
CA ILE A 231 -2.21 -9.44 -5.90
C ILE A 231 -3.26 -9.08 -6.95
N SER A 232 -3.45 -9.96 -7.94
CA SER A 232 -4.50 -9.79 -8.95
C SER A 232 -5.91 -9.85 -8.32
N PRO A 233 -6.92 -9.19 -8.91
CA PRO A 233 -8.28 -9.18 -8.37
C PRO A 233 -8.94 -10.57 -8.28
N ASP A 234 -8.43 -11.55 -9.02
CA ASP A 234 -8.89 -12.95 -8.98
C ASP A 234 -8.08 -13.84 -8.00
N ASP A 235 -7.21 -13.25 -7.20
CA ASP A 235 -6.34 -13.89 -6.21
C ASP A 235 -5.37 -14.95 -6.76
N LYS A 236 -5.11 -14.97 -8.08
CA LYS A 236 -4.29 -16.03 -8.69
C LYS A 236 -2.84 -15.64 -8.95
N THR A 237 -2.57 -14.34 -9.05
CA THR A 237 -1.26 -13.86 -9.46
C THR A 237 -0.73 -12.82 -8.47
N LEU A 238 0.51 -13.01 -8.03
CA LEU A 238 1.26 -12.00 -7.30
C LEU A 238 2.21 -11.28 -8.25
N TYR A 239 2.28 -9.98 -8.08
CA TYR A 239 3.26 -9.10 -8.71
C TYR A 239 4.22 -8.60 -7.64
N LEU A 240 5.49 -8.94 -7.78
CA LEU A 240 6.52 -8.67 -6.79
C LEU A 240 7.62 -7.82 -7.41
N THR A 241 7.91 -6.67 -6.81
CA THR A 241 9.07 -5.88 -7.23
C THR A 241 10.36 -6.48 -6.68
N THR A 242 11.41 -6.45 -7.51
CA THR A 242 12.72 -6.96 -7.11
C THR A 242 13.70 -5.79 -7.01
N GLY A 243 13.95 -5.32 -5.78
CA GLY A 243 14.66 -4.07 -5.50
C GLY A 243 16.02 -3.90 -6.20
N ARG A 244 16.76 -4.98 -6.48
CA ARG A 244 18.08 -4.91 -7.11
C ARG A 244 18.20 -5.63 -8.44
N ALA A 245 17.28 -6.53 -8.79
CA ALA A 245 17.31 -7.24 -10.06
C ALA A 245 16.73 -6.40 -11.23
N ALA A 246 16.13 -5.25 -10.94
CA ALA A 246 15.45 -4.39 -11.93
C ALA A 246 14.34 -5.17 -12.68
N LYS A 247 13.54 -5.93 -11.94
CA LYS A 247 12.47 -6.76 -12.50
C LYS A 247 11.20 -6.64 -11.68
N ALA A 248 10.06 -6.77 -12.34
CA ALA A 248 8.82 -7.21 -11.72
C ALA A 248 8.70 -8.73 -11.92
N ALA A 249 8.52 -9.49 -10.85
CA ALA A 249 8.28 -10.92 -10.90
C ALA A 249 6.77 -11.19 -10.88
N ILE A 250 6.32 -12.11 -11.70
CA ILE A 250 4.95 -12.57 -11.82
C ILE A 250 4.93 -14.00 -11.27
N ILE A 251 4.16 -14.23 -10.23
CA ILE A 251 4.21 -15.44 -9.40
C ILE A 251 2.81 -15.99 -9.23
N ASN A 252 2.66 -17.31 -9.30
CA ASN A 252 1.40 -17.96 -8.95
C ASN A 252 1.14 -17.79 -7.44
N ALA A 253 -0.01 -17.25 -7.06
CA ALA A 253 -0.32 -16.91 -5.67
C ALA A 253 -0.51 -18.14 -4.77
N GLU A 254 -0.94 -19.28 -5.30
CA GLU A 254 -1.15 -20.51 -4.56
C GLU A 254 0.14 -21.35 -4.46
N THR A 255 0.83 -21.53 -5.61
CA THR A 255 2.01 -22.41 -5.65
C THR A 255 3.31 -21.71 -5.30
N LEU A 256 3.35 -20.37 -5.35
CA LEU A 256 4.53 -19.50 -5.26
C LEU A 256 5.57 -19.79 -6.36
N GLU A 257 5.17 -20.43 -7.44
CA GLU A 257 6.03 -20.65 -8.59
C GLU A 257 6.18 -19.38 -9.43
N LEU A 258 7.42 -19.11 -9.85
CA LEU A 258 7.70 -18.01 -10.75
C LEU A 258 7.14 -18.31 -12.14
N ILE A 259 6.21 -17.47 -12.61
CA ILE A 259 5.61 -17.56 -13.94
C ILE A 259 6.50 -16.84 -14.97
N ALA A 260 6.87 -15.59 -14.65
CA ALA A 260 7.65 -14.75 -15.55
C ALA A 260 8.37 -13.63 -14.78
N THR A 261 9.30 -12.96 -15.45
CA THR A 261 9.86 -11.68 -15.01
C THR A 261 9.80 -10.66 -16.14
N VAL A 262 9.53 -9.41 -15.80
CA VAL A 262 9.52 -8.27 -16.72
C VAL A 262 10.63 -7.32 -16.33
N ASP A 263 11.46 -6.92 -17.30
CA ASP A 263 12.52 -5.92 -17.06
C ASP A 263 11.88 -4.54 -16.87
N VAL A 264 12.19 -3.90 -15.74
CA VAL A 264 11.72 -2.55 -15.36
C VAL A 264 12.92 -1.64 -15.07
N GLY A 265 12.74 -0.53 -14.40
CA GLY A 265 13.87 0.33 -14.03
C GLY A 265 14.68 -0.21 -12.84
N LYS A 266 15.73 0.52 -12.47
CA LYS A 266 16.67 0.11 -11.41
C LYS A 266 16.17 0.52 -10.02
N ARG A 267 16.43 -0.34 -9.03
CA ARG A 267 16.05 -0.15 -7.62
C ARG A 267 14.54 0.06 -7.49
N VAL A 268 13.81 -0.97 -7.83
CA VAL A 268 12.34 -0.95 -7.79
C VAL A 268 11.88 -1.03 -6.33
N TRP A 269 11.14 -0.01 -5.88
CA TRP A 269 10.60 0.05 -4.54
C TRP A 269 9.13 -0.38 -4.52
N GLY A 270 8.23 0.52 -4.85
CA GLY A 270 6.80 0.32 -4.83
C GLY A 270 6.24 -0.33 -6.09
N ALA A 271 5.02 -0.80 -5.99
CA ALA A 271 4.18 -1.22 -7.10
C ALA A 271 2.74 -0.81 -6.85
N GLU A 272 2.00 -0.56 -7.94
CA GLU A 272 0.55 -0.40 -7.91
C GLU A 272 -0.07 -1.17 -9.07
N LEU A 273 -1.24 -1.75 -8.83
CA LEU A 273 -1.98 -2.53 -9.82
C LEU A 273 -3.32 -1.82 -10.09
N SER A 274 -3.68 -1.64 -11.37
CA SER A 274 -5.00 -1.15 -11.72
C SER A 274 -6.10 -2.03 -11.13
N ARG A 275 -7.24 -1.45 -10.80
CA ARG A 275 -8.37 -2.15 -10.16
C ARG A 275 -8.84 -3.35 -10.97
N ASP A 276 -8.79 -3.28 -12.30
CA ASP A 276 -9.11 -4.39 -13.20
C ASP A 276 -7.97 -5.42 -13.34
N GLY A 277 -6.81 -5.18 -12.73
CA GLY A 277 -5.63 -6.02 -12.78
C GLY A 277 -4.87 -6.01 -14.11
N ALA A 278 -5.27 -5.14 -15.06
CA ALA A 278 -4.70 -5.15 -16.41
C ALA A 278 -3.33 -4.45 -16.51
N THR A 279 -3.03 -3.53 -15.60
CA THR A 279 -1.81 -2.71 -15.65
C THR A 279 -1.11 -2.70 -14.30
N LEU A 280 0.19 -3.05 -14.31
CA LEU A 280 1.07 -2.91 -13.17
C LEU A 280 2.01 -1.71 -13.38
N TYR A 281 2.09 -0.86 -12.37
CA TYR A 281 3.02 0.27 -12.28
C TYR A 281 4.12 -0.03 -11.28
N THR A 282 5.38 0.33 -11.57
CA THR A 282 6.50 0.16 -10.63
C THR A 282 7.26 1.46 -10.43
N ALA A 283 7.63 1.76 -9.19
CA ALA A 283 8.47 2.91 -8.84
C ALA A 283 9.95 2.54 -8.93
N ASP A 284 10.64 3.02 -9.93
CA ASP A 284 12.00 2.63 -10.28
C ASP A 284 12.99 3.65 -9.69
N GLY A 285 13.29 3.55 -8.40
CA GLY A 285 13.92 4.58 -7.58
C GLY A 285 15.26 5.12 -8.04
N VAL A 286 16.13 4.31 -8.64
CA VAL A 286 17.43 4.78 -9.18
C VAL A 286 17.30 5.26 -10.62
N SER A 287 16.34 4.74 -11.37
CA SER A 287 16.07 5.19 -12.73
C SER A 287 15.33 6.52 -12.78
N ASN A 288 14.65 6.92 -11.71
CA ASN A 288 13.74 8.07 -11.65
C ASN A 288 12.59 7.94 -12.66
N THR A 289 12.06 6.73 -12.78
CA THR A 289 10.99 6.40 -13.73
C THR A 289 9.90 5.61 -13.06
N VAL A 290 8.74 5.57 -13.71
CA VAL A 290 7.71 4.56 -13.51
C VAL A 290 7.70 3.65 -14.73
N SER A 291 7.79 2.34 -14.54
CA SER A 291 7.54 1.38 -15.61
C SER A 291 6.08 0.96 -15.61
N VAL A 292 5.46 0.91 -16.78
CA VAL A 292 4.09 0.45 -17.00
C VAL A 292 4.15 -0.91 -17.67
N VAL A 293 3.56 -1.90 -17.04
CA VAL A 293 3.57 -3.30 -17.49
C VAL A 293 2.14 -3.73 -17.78
N ASP A 294 1.90 -4.21 -18.98
CA ASP A 294 0.68 -4.92 -19.37
C ASP A 294 0.73 -6.34 -18.79
N THR A 295 -0.23 -6.66 -17.92
CA THR A 295 -0.21 -7.91 -17.17
C THR A 295 -0.58 -9.11 -18.03
N ALA A 296 -1.42 -8.94 -19.04
CA ALA A 296 -1.85 -10.02 -19.92
C ALA A 296 -0.73 -10.47 -20.87
N THR A 297 0.02 -9.51 -21.42
CA THR A 297 1.17 -9.81 -22.28
C THR A 297 2.47 -9.99 -21.54
N GLN A 298 2.50 -9.63 -20.25
CA GLN A 298 3.68 -9.68 -19.38
C GLN A 298 4.86 -8.86 -19.96
N LYS A 299 4.56 -7.68 -20.51
CA LYS A 299 5.55 -6.81 -21.14
C LYS A 299 5.47 -5.39 -20.58
N LYS A 300 6.63 -4.78 -20.45
CA LYS A 300 6.70 -3.34 -20.23
C LYS A 300 6.27 -2.62 -21.51
N VAL A 301 5.23 -1.81 -21.41
CA VAL A 301 4.63 -1.08 -22.54
C VAL A 301 5.01 0.39 -22.54
N MET A 302 5.41 0.95 -21.39
CA MET A 302 5.77 2.36 -21.27
C MET A 302 6.80 2.56 -20.16
N THR A 303 7.57 3.64 -20.25
CA THR A 303 8.40 4.19 -19.18
C THR A 303 8.09 5.68 -19.07
N ILE A 304 7.84 6.16 -17.85
CA ILE A 304 7.46 7.54 -17.57
C ILE A 304 8.55 8.16 -16.69
N ASP A 305 9.17 9.25 -17.12
CA ASP A 305 10.12 10.00 -16.30
C ASP A 305 9.37 10.76 -15.21
N VAL A 306 9.83 10.66 -13.96
CA VAL A 306 9.25 11.30 -12.78
C VAL A 306 10.31 12.05 -11.98
N GLY A 307 9.99 12.49 -10.76
CA GLY A 307 10.96 13.11 -9.87
C GLY A 307 12.05 12.13 -9.41
N LYS A 308 13.00 12.60 -8.58
CA LYS A 308 14.12 11.78 -8.12
C LYS A 308 13.70 10.83 -7.01
N GLY A 309 14.09 9.57 -7.15
CA GLY A 309 13.83 8.52 -6.17
C GLY A 309 12.36 8.18 -6.01
N PRO A 310 11.63 7.80 -7.09
CA PRO A 310 10.24 7.34 -6.94
C PRO A 310 10.18 6.15 -5.99
N TRP A 311 9.20 6.19 -5.05
CA TRP A 311 9.10 5.23 -3.98
C TRP A 311 7.72 4.56 -3.89
N GLY A 312 6.66 5.28 -3.62
CA GLY A 312 5.29 4.80 -3.50
C GLY A 312 4.42 5.22 -4.67
N LEU A 313 3.35 4.48 -4.90
CA LEU A 313 2.35 4.75 -5.93
C LEU A 313 0.95 4.58 -5.36
N ALA A 314 0.02 5.42 -5.82
CA ALA A 314 -1.41 5.26 -5.60
C ALA A 314 -2.16 5.61 -6.90
N LEU A 315 -3.16 4.83 -7.25
CA LEU A 315 -3.94 4.97 -8.48
C LEU A 315 -5.41 5.19 -8.15
N ASP A 316 -5.98 6.23 -8.73
CA ASP A 316 -7.42 6.51 -8.72
C ASP A 316 -8.01 6.09 -10.08
N ASP A 317 -8.58 4.86 -10.15
CA ASP A 317 -9.14 4.24 -11.35
C ASP A 317 -10.48 3.48 -11.12
#